data_11178d2b47347cb17b4a5beb25dae242
#
_entry.id   11178d2b47347cb17b4a5beb25dae242
#
_cell.length_a   1.000
_cell.length_b   1.000
_cell.length_c   1.000
_cell.angle_alpha   90.00
_cell.angle_beta   90.00
_cell.angle_gamma   90.00
#
_symmetry.space_group_name_H-M   'P 1'
#
loop_
_entity.id
_entity.type
_entity.pdbx_description
1 polymer ?
#
loop_
_entity_poly.entity_id
_entity_poly.type
_entity_poly.pdbx_seq_one_letter_code
_entity_poly.pdbx_strand_id
1 'polypeptide(L)'
;DLNHYFEIMNNRGEQLEKHEIVKAYLLGLLPDEDSRGRSVISEVWNACQRLDKYVQIGFKPEVREQLFSSNWNQFIPTDFIQIISAFPNGDSSSVYKAISLNEMLQMTPNPEKADETDDTGRYHSIINFPNFILQVLKLLKDKDTFDWNYESRGISLDDKRLVDQFEEQITSVQDVYEFMYLLLKTRFVFDNYVIKTDSINDNSSDDSNWSLHKPYMLIGKNRNNKKLSPRNTFYDDDVTQNIVVKIESMFQVTDPRQIYKSFLFGLLQILNDDAVLSDNDLLVKKLIAFASQRFTSLTKNDSVFDSGVDTPNYIFNFLDFVLWYQETHGANRGIKATDFEFKYRNSVEHFYPQNPNADEGHEKLPPEELNNFG
;
A
#
# COMPACT_ATOMS: atom_id res chain seq x y z
N ASP A 1 29.33 -11.45 -17.59
CA ASP A 1 28.70 -12.71 -17.27
C ASP A 1 27.91 -12.56 -15.99
N LEU A 2 26.56 -12.66 -16.10
CA LEU A 2 25.62 -12.39 -15.02
C LEU A 2 25.89 -13.34 -13.82
N ASN A 3 26.22 -14.61 -14.09
CA ASN A 3 26.53 -15.61 -13.07
C ASN A 3 27.78 -15.24 -12.27
N HIS A 4 28.81 -14.69 -12.92
CA HIS A 4 30.03 -14.25 -12.24
C HIS A 4 29.78 -13.03 -11.35
N TYR A 5 28.87 -12.13 -11.76
CA TYR A 5 28.43 -11.00 -10.93
C TYR A 5 27.67 -11.51 -9.68
N PHE A 6 26.79 -12.49 -9.84
CA PHE A 6 26.08 -13.12 -8.73
C PHE A 6 27.01 -13.85 -7.75
N GLU A 7 28.06 -14.54 -8.24
CA GLU A 7 29.07 -15.18 -7.38
C GLU A 7 29.85 -14.14 -6.56
N ILE A 8 30.24 -13.02 -7.16
CA ILE A 8 30.98 -11.94 -6.46
C ILE A 8 30.10 -11.28 -5.38
N MET A 9 28.84 -11.05 -5.66
CA MET A 9 27.90 -10.44 -4.72
C MET A 9 27.58 -11.41 -3.56
N ASN A 10 27.40 -12.70 -3.87
CA ASN A 10 27.14 -13.73 -2.86
C ASN A 10 28.32 -13.92 -1.90
N ASN A 11 29.57 -13.80 -2.40
CA ASN A 11 30.79 -13.87 -1.59
C ASN A 11 30.99 -12.68 -0.64
N ARG A 12 30.26 -11.56 -0.86
CA ARG A 12 30.28 -10.37 0.02
C ARG A 12 29.19 -10.39 1.08
N GLY A 13 28.35 -11.44 1.13
CA GLY A 13 27.26 -11.57 2.11
C GLY A 13 26.06 -10.67 1.86
N GLU A 14 26.04 -9.91 0.77
CA GLU A 14 24.88 -9.15 0.32
C GLU A 14 24.10 -10.01 -0.68
N GLN A 15 23.07 -10.69 -0.21
CA GLN A 15 22.10 -11.32 -1.12
C GLN A 15 21.29 -10.21 -1.82
N LEU A 16 21.21 -10.30 -3.17
CA LEU A 16 20.27 -9.46 -3.93
C LEU A 16 18.86 -9.70 -3.41
N GLU A 17 18.15 -8.62 -3.15
CA GLU A 17 16.75 -8.73 -2.79
C GLU A 17 15.94 -9.29 -3.96
N LYS A 18 14.94 -10.13 -3.67
CA LYS A 18 14.14 -10.82 -4.70
C LYS A 18 13.53 -9.87 -5.73
N HIS A 19 13.13 -8.69 -5.32
CA HIS A 19 12.57 -7.71 -6.25
C HIS A 19 13.61 -7.13 -7.23
N GLU A 20 14.89 -7.10 -6.89
CA GLU A 20 15.96 -6.73 -7.84
C GLU A 20 16.18 -7.83 -8.88
N ILE A 21 16.00 -9.10 -8.49
CA ILE A 21 16.02 -10.23 -9.44
C ILE A 21 14.85 -10.10 -10.43
N VAL A 22 13.65 -9.79 -9.93
CA VAL A 22 12.48 -9.55 -10.78
C VAL A 22 12.73 -8.39 -11.73
N LYS A 23 13.29 -7.27 -11.27
CA LYS A 23 13.64 -6.13 -12.13
C LYS A 23 14.59 -6.55 -13.25
N ALA A 24 15.65 -7.29 -12.91
CA ALA A 24 16.60 -7.78 -13.90
C ALA A 24 15.94 -8.71 -14.92
N TYR A 25 15.04 -9.59 -14.47
CA TYR A 25 14.25 -10.47 -15.32
C TYR A 25 13.38 -9.67 -16.32
N LEU A 26 12.60 -8.70 -15.83
CA LEU A 26 11.75 -7.85 -16.66
C LEU A 26 12.56 -7.08 -17.71
N LEU A 27 13.69 -6.50 -17.32
CA LEU A 27 14.61 -5.82 -18.25
C LEU A 27 15.19 -6.79 -19.29
N GLY A 28 15.43 -8.06 -18.91
CA GLY A 28 15.93 -9.10 -19.81
C GLY A 28 14.95 -9.51 -20.92
N LEU A 29 13.65 -9.28 -20.72
CA LEU A 29 12.63 -9.55 -21.74
C LEU A 29 12.56 -8.49 -22.86
N LEU A 30 13.13 -7.29 -22.63
CA LEU A 30 13.13 -6.24 -23.65
C LEU A 30 14.21 -6.48 -24.71
N PRO A 31 13.98 -6.11 -25.98
CA PRO A 31 15.00 -6.10 -27.03
C PRO A 31 16.20 -5.23 -26.63
N ASP A 32 17.40 -5.63 -27.08
CA ASP A 32 18.64 -4.88 -26.76
C ASP A 32 18.62 -3.45 -27.32
N GLU A 33 17.91 -3.24 -28.42
CA GLU A 33 17.75 -1.94 -29.08
C GLU A 33 16.82 -0.99 -28.30
N ASP A 34 15.97 -1.50 -27.39
CA ASP A 34 15.03 -0.68 -26.61
C ASP A 34 15.70 -0.09 -25.37
N SER A 35 16.75 0.70 -25.60
CA SER A 35 17.46 1.38 -24.51
C SER A 35 16.58 2.37 -23.75
N ARG A 36 15.62 3.00 -24.45
CA ARG A 36 14.70 3.97 -23.86
C ARG A 36 13.70 3.29 -22.93
N GLY A 37 13.05 2.21 -23.38
CA GLY A 37 12.15 1.43 -22.53
C GLY A 37 12.85 0.92 -21.28
N ARG A 38 14.06 0.37 -21.42
CA ARG A 38 14.89 -0.09 -20.29
C ARG A 38 15.18 1.02 -19.27
N SER A 39 15.54 2.23 -19.75
CA SER A 39 15.81 3.36 -18.88
C SER A 39 14.57 3.80 -18.12
N VAL A 40 13.43 3.95 -18.81
CA VAL A 40 12.16 4.37 -18.20
C VAL A 40 11.65 3.33 -17.21
N ILE A 41 11.71 2.02 -17.53
CA ILE A 41 11.37 0.95 -16.60
C ILE A 41 12.21 1.06 -15.33
N SER A 42 13.51 1.29 -15.45
CA SER A 42 14.39 1.42 -14.29
C SER A 42 14.04 2.63 -13.41
N GLU A 43 13.72 3.78 -14.02
CA GLU A 43 13.30 4.97 -13.28
C GLU A 43 11.95 4.79 -12.58
N VAL A 44 10.96 4.23 -13.29
CA VAL A 44 9.63 3.93 -12.71
C VAL A 44 9.75 2.93 -11.56
N TRP A 45 10.54 1.86 -11.74
CA TRP A 45 10.78 0.86 -10.69
C TRP A 45 11.38 1.50 -9.44
N ASN A 46 12.44 2.28 -9.60
CA ASN A 46 13.12 2.94 -8.50
C ASN A 46 12.21 3.93 -7.75
N ALA A 47 11.35 4.65 -8.48
CA ALA A 47 10.36 5.54 -7.87
C ALA A 47 9.31 4.74 -7.08
N CYS A 48 8.81 3.62 -7.64
CA CYS A 48 7.80 2.77 -6.99
C CYS A 48 8.33 1.99 -5.79
N GLN A 49 9.62 1.63 -5.77
CA GLN A 49 10.25 0.86 -4.69
C GLN A 49 10.26 1.62 -3.36
N ARG A 50 10.28 2.94 -3.38
CA ARG A 50 10.36 3.80 -2.20
C ARG A 50 8.98 4.00 -1.57
N LEU A 51 8.49 3.02 -0.82
CA LEU A 51 7.17 3.05 -0.16
C LEU A 51 7.10 3.99 1.06
N ASP A 52 8.17 4.67 1.40
CA ASP A 52 8.27 5.67 2.46
C ASP A 52 7.99 7.10 2.00
N LYS A 53 7.81 7.31 0.68
CA LYS A 53 7.57 8.62 0.05
C LYS A 53 6.53 8.51 -1.05
N TYR A 54 5.85 9.61 -1.34
CA TYR A 54 4.93 9.69 -2.48
C TYR A 54 5.67 9.45 -3.81
N VAL A 55 5.12 8.61 -4.67
CA VAL A 55 5.75 8.21 -5.94
C VAL A 55 6.08 9.39 -6.84
N GLN A 56 5.29 10.45 -6.77
CA GLN A 56 5.49 11.68 -7.56
C GLN A 56 6.86 12.32 -7.27
N ILE A 57 7.38 12.18 -6.05
CA ILE A 57 8.68 12.74 -5.66
C ILE A 57 9.83 12.03 -6.40
N GLY A 58 9.65 10.78 -6.80
CA GLY A 58 10.67 10.00 -7.50
C GLY A 58 10.98 10.46 -8.93
N PHE A 59 10.24 11.43 -9.48
CA PHE A 59 10.41 11.91 -10.85
C PHE A 59 10.87 13.34 -10.94
N LYS A 60 11.64 13.67 -11.98
CA LYS A 60 12.02 15.06 -12.29
C LYS A 60 10.77 15.91 -12.58
N PRO A 61 10.80 17.23 -12.32
CA PRO A 61 9.64 18.10 -12.44
C PRO A 61 8.90 17.99 -13.78
N GLU A 62 9.63 17.94 -14.90
CA GLU A 62 9.07 17.90 -16.25
C GLU A 62 8.31 16.59 -16.51
N VAL A 63 8.87 15.46 -16.09
CA VAL A 63 8.26 14.13 -16.18
C VAL A 63 7.05 14.04 -15.25
N ARG A 64 7.21 14.53 -14.03
CA ARG A 64 6.18 14.51 -12.98
C ARG A 64 4.91 15.23 -13.41
N GLU A 65 5.02 16.41 -14.03
CA GLU A 65 3.86 17.18 -14.50
C GLU A 65 3.12 16.45 -15.64
N GLN A 66 3.82 15.70 -16.48
CA GLN A 66 3.20 14.91 -17.54
C GLN A 66 2.54 13.63 -17.01
N LEU A 67 3.07 13.03 -15.95
CA LEU A 67 2.52 11.81 -15.36
C LEU A 67 1.37 12.08 -14.37
N PHE A 68 1.46 13.19 -13.59
CA PHE A 68 0.57 13.39 -12.42
C PHE A 68 -0.12 14.77 -12.38
N SER A 69 -0.13 15.51 -13.45
CA SER A 69 -0.58 16.90 -13.53
C SER A 69 0.28 17.88 -12.71
N SER A 70 0.04 19.18 -12.90
CA SER A 70 0.75 20.25 -12.18
C SER A 70 0.50 20.25 -10.66
N ASN A 71 -0.65 19.69 -10.23
CA ASN A 71 -1.06 19.62 -8.82
C ASN A 71 -0.78 18.27 -8.18
N TRP A 72 -0.21 17.31 -8.91
CA TRP A 72 0.13 15.95 -8.45
C TRP A 72 -1.06 15.07 -8.05
N ASN A 73 -2.26 15.43 -8.42
CA ASN A 73 -3.51 14.83 -7.93
C ASN A 73 -4.21 13.90 -8.93
N GLN A 74 -3.66 13.75 -10.14
CA GLN A 74 -4.23 12.92 -11.20
C GLN A 74 -3.15 12.05 -11.83
N PHE A 75 -3.48 10.81 -12.13
CA PHE A 75 -2.67 9.94 -12.98
C PHE A 75 -3.15 10.09 -14.42
N ILE A 76 -2.26 10.59 -15.30
CA ILE A 76 -2.63 10.98 -16.69
C ILE A 76 -2.47 9.83 -17.68
N PRO A 77 -1.37 9.02 -17.64
CA PRO A 77 -1.13 8.01 -18.68
C PRO A 77 -2.24 6.96 -18.73
N THR A 78 -2.53 6.47 -19.94
CA THR A 78 -3.46 5.35 -20.18
C THR A 78 -2.77 4.03 -20.52
N ASP A 79 -1.47 4.09 -20.83
CA ASP A 79 -0.61 2.96 -21.11
C ASP A 79 0.87 3.29 -20.83
N PHE A 80 1.75 2.29 -20.95
CA PHE A 80 3.16 2.48 -20.69
C PHE A 80 3.89 3.28 -21.78
N ILE A 81 3.39 3.29 -23.01
CA ILE A 81 3.98 4.08 -24.11
C ILE A 81 3.82 5.58 -23.81
N GLN A 82 2.71 5.98 -23.24
CA GLN A 82 2.53 7.36 -22.77
C GLN A 82 3.48 7.70 -21.62
N ILE A 83 3.73 6.75 -20.71
CA ILE A 83 4.76 6.93 -19.67
C ILE A 83 6.13 7.14 -20.31
N ILE A 84 6.54 6.29 -21.26
CA ILE A 84 7.80 6.46 -22.00
C ILE A 84 7.86 7.84 -22.68
N SER A 85 6.74 8.30 -23.25
CA SER A 85 6.67 9.57 -23.96
C SER A 85 6.81 10.79 -23.06
N ALA A 86 6.48 10.66 -21.75
CA ALA A 86 6.66 11.73 -20.76
C ALA A 86 8.14 12.00 -20.42
N PHE A 87 9.03 11.05 -20.70
CA PHE A 87 10.45 11.25 -20.48
C PHE A 87 11.06 11.98 -21.68
N PRO A 88 11.96 12.96 -21.46
CA PRO A 88 12.61 13.69 -22.54
C PRO A 88 13.33 12.69 -23.47
N ASN A 89 13.30 12.97 -24.77
CA ASN A 89 14.14 12.26 -25.71
C ASN A 89 15.59 12.58 -25.34
N GLY A 90 16.19 11.75 -24.52
CA GLY A 90 17.63 11.83 -24.28
C GLY A 90 18.31 11.60 -25.64
N ASP A 91 19.14 12.55 -26.07
CA ASP A 91 20.13 12.22 -27.06
C ASP A 91 20.84 10.96 -26.57
N SER A 92 20.85 9.93 -27.44
CA SER A 92 21.58 8.67 -27.21
C SER A 92 23.09 8.90 -27.03
N SER A 93 23.52 10.15 -27.02
CA SER A 93 24.88 10.62 -26.80
C SER A 93 25.23 10.92 -25.34
N SER A 94 24.27 10.98 -24.40
CA SER A 94 24.58 10.78 -22.99
C SER A 94 24.64 9.26 -22.66
N VAL A 95 25.27 8.49 -23.52
CA VAL A 95 25.97 7.26 -23.17
C VAL A 95 26.66 7.58 -21.84
N TYR A 96 26.40 6.80 -20.80
CA TYR A 96 27.25 6.74 -19.62
C TYR A 96 28.69 6.73 -20.14
N LYS A 97 29.27 7.92 -20.22
CA LYS A 97 30.68 8.04 -20.45
C LYS A 97 31.24 7.34 -19.24
N ALA A 98 31.84 6.18 -19.43
CA ALA A 98 32.48 5.47 -18.33
C ALA A 98 33.45 6.46 -17.71
N ILE A 99 33.00 7.15 -16.68
CA ILE A 99 33.78 8.10 -15.94
C ILE A 99 34.78 7.22 -15.20
N SER A 100 36.07 7.42 -15.50
CA SER A 100 37.11 6.68 -14.80
C SER A 100 37.04 7.05 -13.31
N LEU A 101 37.48 6.14 -12.45
CA LEU A 101 37.54 6.38 -11.00
C LEU A 101 38.30 7.66 -10.65
N ASN A 102 39.29 8.04 -11.46
CA ASN A 102 40.08 9.27 -11.31
C ASN A 102 39.28 10.52 -11.68
N GLU A 103 38.38 10.44 -12.65
CA GLU A 103 37.48 11.56 -12.98
C GLU A 103 36.39 11.71 -11.91
N MET A 104 35.88 10.61 -11.33
CA MET A 104 34.97 10.66 -10.17
C MET A 104 35.59 11.32 -8.95
N LEU A 105 36.87 11.06 -8.68
CA LEU A 105 37.59 11.65 -7.54
C LEU A 105 37.89 13.15 -7.73
N GLN A 106 37.88 13.64 -8.97
CA GLN A 106 38.07 15.05 -9.29
C GLN A 106 36.76 15.84 -9.45
N MET A 107 35.60 15.13 -9.54
CA MET A 107 34.29 15.78 -9.47
C MET A 107 34.07 16.27 -8.04
N THR A 108 34.18 17.56 -7.81
CA THR A 108 33.57 18.17 -6.64
C THR A 108 32.07 17.80 -6.70
N PRO A 109 31.49 17.25 -5.62
CA PRO A 109 30.04 17.07 -5.56
C PRO A 109 29.46 18.47 -5.81
N ASN A 110 28.86 18.67 -7.00
CA ASN A 110 27.96 19.78 -7.16
C ASN A 110 26.81 19.41 -6.20
N PRO A 111 26.57 20.16 -5.11
CA PRO A 111 25.33 19.98 -4.38
C PRO A 111 24.25 20.44 -5.37
N GLU A 112 23.80 19.55 -6.24
CA GLU A 112 22.44 19.71 -6.75
C GLU A 112 21.65 20.04 -5.50
N LYS A 113 21.05 21.23 -5.49
CA LYS A 113 20.21 21.69 -4.39
C LYS A 113 19.35 20.51 -4.06
N ALA A 114 19.62 19.86 -2.92
CA ALA A 114 18.76 18.82 -2.40
C ALA A 114 17.38 19.46 -2.45
N ASP A 115 16.49 18.88 -3.26
CA ASP A 115 15.14 19.39 -3.35
C ASP A 115 14.67 19.47 -1.90
N GLU A 116 14.33 20.67 -1.39
CA GLU A 116 13.91 20.88 0.01
C GLU A 116 12.69 20.02 0.37
N THR A 117 12.19 19.25 -0.61
CA THR A 117 11.13 18.25 -0.48
C THR A 117 11.61 16.92 0.08
N ASP A 118 12.92 16.69 0.25
CA ASP A 118 13.44 15.34 0.54
C ASP A 118 13.11 14.83 1.95
N ASP A 119 12.79 15.72 2.88
CA ASP A 119 12.46 15.36 4.27
C ASP A 119 10.98 15.57 4.63
N THR A 120 10.20 16.22 3.78
CA THR A 120 8.77 16.44 4.01
C THR A 120 7.94 15.37 3.30
N GLY A 121 7.11 14.66 4.05
CA GLY A 121 6.16 13.68 3.49
C GLY A 121 6.64 12.23 3.56
N ARG A 122 7.55 11.89 4.49
CA ARG A 122 7.85 10.50 4.82
C ARG A 122 6.75 9.90 5.68
N TYR A 123 6.46 8.64 5.44
CA TYR A 123 5.46 7.87 6.17
C TYR A 123 5.85 6.39 6.23
N HIS A 124 5.21 5.63 7.08
CA HIS A 124 5.36 4.17 7.08
C HIS A 124 4.23 3.51 6.30
N SER A 125 4.62 2.71 5.32
CA SER A 125 3.70 1.93 4.52
C SER A 125 3.21 0.68 5.27
N ILE A 126 1.96 0.30 5.05
CA ILE A 126 1.38 -0.94 5.60
C ILE A 126 1.89 -2.21 4.90
N ILE A 127 2.68 -2.09 3.84
CA ILE A 127 3.21 -3.20 3.05
C ILE A 127 4.64 -2.88 2.58
N ASN A 128 5.48 -3.89 2.43
CA ASN A 128 6.80 -3.75 1.81
C ASN A 128 6.75 -3.92 0.28
N PHE A 129 7.79 -3.52 -0.42
CA PHE A 129 7.79 -3.50 -1.88
C PHE A 129 7.68 -4.88 -2.54
N PRO A 130 8.38 -5.95 -2.09
CA PRO A 130 8.21 -7.29 -2.64
C PRO A 130 6.75 -7.78 -2.59
N ASN A 131 6.07 -7.57 -1.47
CA ASN A 131 4.66 -7.92 -1.34
C ASN A 131 3.75 -6.99 -2.15
N PHE A 132 4.09 -5.71 -2.29
CA PHE A 132 3.33 -4.77 -3.11
C PHE A 132 3.31 -5.17 -4.59
N ILE A 133 4.47 -5.54 -5.16
CA ILE A 133 4.53 -5.96 -6.57
C ILE A 133 3.78 -7.28 -6.84
N LEU A 134 3.66 -8.16 -5.84
CA LEU A 134 2.77 -9.34 -5.93
C LEU A 134 1.29 -8.93 -5.98
N GLN A 135 0.88 -7.92 -5.22
CA GLN A 135 -0.49 -7.36 -5.32
C GLN A 135 -0.76 -6.84 -6.73
N VAL A 136 0.20 -6.11 -7.31
CA VAL A 136 0.08 -5.56 -8.66
C VAL A 136 0.04 -6.69 -9.71
N LEU A 137 0.90 -7.70 -9.57
CA LEU A 137 0.87 -8.87 -10.47
C LEU A 137 -0.48 -9.58 -10.41
N LYS A 138 -1.02 -9.76 -9.20
CA LYS A 138 -2.34 -10.34 -8.98
C LYS A 138 -3.44 -9.48 -9.63
N LEU A 139 -3.39 -8.15 -9.51
CA LEU A 139 -4.33 -7.24 -10.18
C LEU A 139 -4.26 -7.34 -11.70
N LEU A 140 -3.06 -7.56 -12.27
CA LEU A 140 -2.89 -7.70 -13.71
C LEU A 140 -3.49 -9.00 -14.25
N LYS A 141 -3.28 -10.10 -13.55
CA LYS A 141 -3.58 -11.46 -14.07
C LYS A 141 -4.92 -12.01 -13.58
N ASP A 142 -5.32 -11.72 -12.36
CA ASP A 142 -6.59 -12.17 -11.79
C ASP A 142 -7.70 -11.16 -12.13
N LYS A 143 -8.47 -11.44 -13.19
CA LYS A 143 -9.52 -10.52 -13.68
C LYS A 143 -10.85 -10.64 -12.93
N ASP A 144 -11.02 -11.71 -12.14
CA ASP A 144 -12.24 -11.93 -11.40
C ASP A 144 -12.35 -10.92 -10.24
N THR A 145 -13.60 -10.53 -9.92
CA THR A 145 -13.87 -9.73 -8.72
C THR A 145 -13.45 -10.52 -7.48
N PHE A 146 -12.77 -9.86 -6.57
CA PHE A 146 -12.33 -10.46 -5.32
C PHE A 146 -13.51 -11.04 -4.54
N ASP A 147 -13.34 -12.26 -4.04
CA ASP A 147 -14.29 -12.95 -3.18
C ASP A 147 -13.56 -13.54 -1.98
N TRP A 148 -13.99 -13.19 -0.78
CA TRP A 148 -13.44 -13.66 0.49
C TRP A 148 -13.44 -15.17 0.67
N ASN A 149 -14.30 -15.90 -0.07
CA ASN A 149 -14.33 -17.36 -0.03
C ASN A 149 -13.23 -18.02 -0.87
N TYR A 150 -12.58 -17.23 -1.72
CA TYR A 150 -11.61 -17.68 -2.70
C TYR A 150 -10.35 -16.79 -2.71
N GLU A 151 -10.03 -16.19 -1.55
CA GLU A 151 -8.92 -15.24 -1.42
C GLU A 151 -7.55 -15.80 -1.84
N SER A 152 -7.36 -17.13 -1.75
CA SER A 152 -6.14 -17.83 -2.15
C SER A 152 -6.09 -18.26 -3.62
N ARG A 153 -7.11 -17.96 -4.43
CA ARG A 153 -7.10 -18.28 -5.86
C ARG A 153 -6.14 -17.40 -6.66
N GLY A 154 -5.68 -17.92 -7.79
CA GLY A 154 -4.85 -17.19 -8.76
C GLY A 154 -3.42 -17.01 -8.26
N ILE A 155 -2.88 -15.81 -8.49
CA ILE A 155 -1.52 -15.46 -8.09
C ILE A 155 -1.34 -15.55 -6.57
N SER A 156 -0.32 -16.26 -6.13
CA SER A 156 0.03 -16.38 -4.72
C SER A 156 0.62 -15.06 -4.19
N LEU A 157 0.18 -14.63 -3.01
CA LEU A 157 0.74 -13.48 -2.31
C LEU A 157 1.91 -13.85 -1.38
N ASP A 158 2.47 -15.06 -1.53
CA ASP A 158 3.67 -15.50 -0.81
C ASP A 158 4.93 -14.94 -1.48
N ASP A 159 5.65 -14.08 -0.78
CA ASP A 159 6.88 -13.46 -1.25
C ASP A 159 8.02 -14.48 -1.48
N LYS A 160 7.90 -15.68 -0.94
CA LYS A 160 8.84 -16.78 -1.25
C LYS A 160 8.76 -17.18 -2.71
N ARG A 161 7.59 -17.06 -3.31
CA ARG A 161 7.31 -17.38 -4.71
C ARG A 161 7.42 -16.19 -5.66
N LEU A 162 7.91 -15.05 -5.19
CA LEU A 162 7.94 -13.79 -5.95
C LEU A 162 8.57 -13.97 -7.35
N VAL A 163 9.78 -14.52 -7.41
CA VAL A 163 10.51 -14.68 -8.68
C VAL A 163 9.78 -15.67 -9.59
N ASP A 164 9.41 -16.84 -9.08
CA ASP A 164 8.71 -17.88 -9.83
C ASP A 164 7.40 -17.33 -10.44
N GLN A 165 6.61 -16.57 -9.65
CA GLN A 165 5.36 -15.99 -10.13
C GLN A 165 5.57 -15.00 -11.28
N PHE A 166 6.63 -14.19 -11.23
CA PHE A 166 6.94 -13.28 -12.33
C PHE A 166 7.41 -14.01 -13.57
N GLU A 167 8.28 -15.02 -13.44
CA GLU A 167 8.74 -15.84 -14.56
C GLU A 167 7.61 -16.62 -15.24
N GLU A 168 6.64 -17.12 -14.45
CA GLU A 168 5.47 -17.83 -14.96
C GLU A 168 4.46 -16.90 -15.68
N GLN A 169 4.30 -15.66 -15.22
CA GLN A 169 3.18 -14.80 -15.61
C GLN A 169 3.56 -13.68 -16.58
N ILE A 170 4.81 -13.25 -16.60
CA ILE A 170 5.31 -12.17 -17.45
C ILE A 170 6.31 -12.77 -18.43
N THR A 171 5.91 -12.98 -19.67
CA THR A 171 6.73 -13.73 -20.67
C THR A 171 7.01 -12.95 -21.94
N SER A 172 6.42 -11.75 -22.08
CA SER A 172 6.56 -10.92 -23.27
C SER A 172 6.84 -9.46 -22.93
N VAL A 173 7.34 -8.69 -23.88
CA VAL A 173 7.49 -7.23 -23.77
C VAL A 173 6.17 -6.56 -23.43
N GLN A 174 5.08 -7.04 -24.04
CA GLN A 174 3.74 -6.51 -23.80
C GLN A 174 3.33 -6.72 -22.32
N ASP A 175 3.56 -7.92 -21.76
CA ASP A 175 3.29 -8.17 -20.34
C ASP A 175 4.12 -7.24 -19.44
N VAL A 176 5.39 -6.98 -19.76
CA VAL A 176 6.25 -6.06 -19.02
C VAL A 176 5.65 -4.65 -19.04
N TYR A 177 5.22 -4.17 -20.21
CA TYR A 177 4.65 -2.82 -20.34
C TYR A 177 3.31 -2.69 -19.59
N GLU A 178 2.44 -3.68 -19.69
CA GLU A 178 1.18 -3.71 -18.95
C GLU A 178 1.43 -3.72 -17.43
N PHE A 179 2.38 -4.54 -16.97
CA PHE A 179 2.76 -4.59 -15.56
C PHE A 179 3.34 -3.25 -15.08
N MET A 180 4.26 -2.65 -15.82
CA MET A 180 4.91 -1.39 -15.43
C MET A 180 3.94 -0.21 -15.41
N TYR A 181 3.00 -0.19 -16.35
CA TYR A 181 1.89 0.77 -16.33
C TYR A 181 1.04 0.60 -15.06
N LEU A 182 0.59 -0.63 -14.80
CA LEU A 182 -0.25 -0.92 -13.65
C LEU A 182 0.50 -0.71 -12.33
N LEU A 183 1.81 -1.00 -12.29
CA LEU A 183 2.66 -0.74 -11.13
C LEU A 183 2.65 0.75 -10.76
N LEU A 184 2.89 1.64 -11.73
CA LEU A 184 2.90 3.07 -11.47
C LEU A 184 1.51 3.61 -11.13
N LYS A 185 0.45 3.17 -11.84
CA LYS A 185 -0.95 3.54 -11.54
C LYS A 185 -1.33 3.10 -10.12
N THR A 186 -1.11 1.83 -9.80
CA THR A 186 -1.48 1.29 -8.48
C THR A 186 -0.65 1.93 -7.37
N ARG A 187 0.62 2.25 -7.63
CA ARG A 187 1.47 2.96 -6.67
C ARG A 187 0.95 4.38 -6.38
N PHE A 188 0.52 5.10 -7.42
CA PHE A 188 -0.14 6.40 -7.26
C PHE A 188 -1.45 6.26 -6.45
N VAL A 189 -2.28 5.28 -6.77
CA VAL A 189 -3.53 5.01 -6.04
C VAL A 189 -3.24 4.65 -4.58
N PHE A 190 -2.29 3.77 -4.33
CA PHE A 190 -1.87 3.35 -3.00
C PHE A 190 -1.41 4.55 -2.15
N ASP A 191 -0.59 5.43 -2.70
CA ASP A 191 -0.11 6.61 -1.99
C ASP A 191 -1.21 7.60 -1.59
N ASN A 192 -2.24 7.69 -2.42
CA ASN A 192 -3.27 8.70 -2.23
C ASN A 192 -4.50 8.19 -1.47
N TYR A 193 -4.78 6.89 -1.52
CA TYR A 193 -6.04 6.31 -1.05
C TYR A 193 -5.90 5.15 -0.07
N VAL A 194 -4.68 4.73 0.29
CA VAL A 194 -4.45 3.71 1.31
C VAL A 194 -3.84 4.34 2.55
N ILE A 195 -4.29 3.91 3.73
CA ILE A 195 -3.79 4.40 5.01
C ILE A 195 -2.29 4.16 5.20
N LYS A 196 -1.69 5.03 5.98
CA LYS A 196 -0.28 4.99 6.39
C LYS A 196 -0.14 5.49 7.81
N THR A 197 1.04 5.33 8.40
CA THR A 197 1.37 5.96 9.69
C THR A 197 2.41 7.05 9.45
N ASP A 198 2.25 8.20 10.11
CA ASP A 198 3.16 9.32 9.96
C ASP A 198 4.44 9.09 10.75
N SER A 199 5.60 9.32 10.11
CA SER A 199 6.93 9.13 10.71
C SER A 199 7.31 10.21 11.75
N ILE A 200 6.44 11.21 11.99
CA ILE A 200 6.79 12.45 12.71
C ILE A 200 6.95 12.25 14.23
N ASN A 201 6.52 11.12 14.78
CA ASN A 201 6.59 10.86 16.21
C ASN A 201 7.33 9.56 16.56
N ASP A 202 8.63 9.51 16.29
CA ASP A 202 9.52 8.40 16.72
C ASP A 202 9.54 8.14 18.25
N ASN A 203 8.86 8.97 19.05
CA ASN A 203 8.81 8.86 20.51
C ASN A 203 7.47 8.34 21.05
N SER A 204 6.45 8.12 20.23
CA SER A 204 5.23 7.48 20.67
C SER A 204 5.27 6.00 20.27
N SER A 205 5.25 5.12 21.26
CA SER A 205 5.07 3.67 21.11
C SER A 205 3.67 3.29 20.57
N ASP A 206 2.95 4.23 19.98
CA ASP A 206 1.60 4.07 19.47
C ASP A 206 1.62 3.98 17.93
N ASP A 207 1.87 2.76 17.42
CA ASP A 207 1.90 2.41 15.99
C ASP A 207 0.53 2.55 15.29
N SER A 208 -0.45 3.22 15.89
CA SER A 208 -1.83 3.26 15.46
C SER A 208 -2.34 4.65 15.03
N ASN A 209 -1.46 5.62 14.83
CA ASN A 209 -1.84 6.91 14.24
C ASN A 209 -2.05 6.76 12.72
N TRP A 210 -3.22 6.24 12.35
CA TRP A 210 -3.59 6.07 10.95
C TRP A 210 -3.88 7.40 10.29
N SER A 211 -3.20 7.65 9.17
CA SER A 211 -3.45 8.81 8.33
C SER A 211 -3.80 8.39 6.89
N LEU A 212 -4.64 9.18 6.24
CA LEU A 212 -4.97 9.04 4.84
C LEU A 212 -4.79 10.41 4.18
N HIS A 213 -3.59 10.62 3.63
CA HIS A 213 -3.15 11.87 3.06
C HIS A 213 -2.67 11.69 1.62
N LYS A 214 -2.84 12.74 0.81
CA LYS A 214 -2.26 12.86 -0.52
C LYS A 214 -1.31 14.06 -0.59
N PRO A 215 -0.32 14.04 -1.49
CA PRO A 215 0.57 15.17 -1.69
C PRO A 215 -0.20 16.35 -2.28
N TYR A 216 0.04 17.53 -1.78
CA TYR A 216 -0.52 18.77 -2.28
C TYR A 216 0.56 19.83 -2.41
N MET A 217 0.63 20.50 -3.58
CA MET A 217 1.59 21.56 -3.81
C MET A 217 1.01 22.90 -3.40
N LEU A 218 1.56 23.48 -2.34
CA LEU A 218 1.31 24.87 -1.99
C LEU A 218 2.16 25.79 -2.89
N ILE A 219 1.50 26.63 -3.66
CA ILE A 219 2.14 27.67 -4.46
C ILE A 219 2.18 28.93 -3.62
N GLY A 220 3.37 29.33 -3.16
CA GLY A 220 3.55 30.57 -2.41
C GLY A 220 3.24 31.82 -3.26
N LYS A 221 3.11 33.00 -2.62
CA LYS A 221 2.84 34.28 -3.29
C LYS A 221 3.86 34.59 -4.40
N ASN A 222 5.09 34.14 -4.28
CA ASN A 222 6.07 34.11 -5.36
C ASN A 222 6.02 32.70 -5.99
N ARG A 223 5.64 32.61 -7.26
CA ARG A 223 5.51 31.35 -8.03
C ARG A 223 6.70 30.39 -7.95
N ASN A 224 7.85 30.85 -7.44
CA ASN A 224 9.06 30.05 -7.25
C ASN A 224 9.10 29.27 -5.92
N ASN A 225 8.23 29.56 -4.96
CA ASN A 225 8.16 28.84 -3.69
C ASN A 225 7.02 27.80 -3.75
N LYS A 226 7.34 26.66 -4.30
CA LYS A 226 6.46 25.47 -4.25
C LYS A 226 6.87 24.64 -3.02
N LYS A 227 5.93 24.37 -2.11
CA LYS A 227 6.16 23.50 -0.94
C LYS A 227 5.18 22.33 -0.99
N LEU A 228 5.72 21.13 -0.84
CA LEU A 228 4.91 19.94 -0.64
C LEU A 228 4.27 20.00 0.76
N SER A 229 2.96 19.84 0.83
CA SER A 229 2.20 19.76 2.08
C SER A 229 1.19 18.61 1.96
N PRO A 230 1.39 17.49 2.67
CA PRO A 230 0.37 16.45 2.71
C PRO A 230 -0.93 17.00 3.31
N ARG A 231 -2.06 16.60 2.74
CA ARG A 231 -3.40 16.93 3.25
C ARG A 231 -4.32 15.70 3.17
N ASN A 232 -5.40 15.72 3.93
CA ASN A 232 -6.41 14.68 3.86
C ASN A 232 -6.81 14.39 2.41
N THR A 233 -6.94 13.12 2.07
CA THR A 233 -7.31 12.70 0.71
C THR A 233 -8.67 13.27 0.33
N PHE A 234 -9.62 13.25 1.25
CA PHE A 234 -10.97 13.80 1.10
C PHE A 234 -11.11 15.06 1.93
N TYR A 235 -10.27 16.10 1.67
CA TYR A 235 -10.16 17.30 2.50
C TYR A 235 -11.43 18.15 2.55
N ASP A 236 -12.31 18.02 1.56
CA ASP A 236 -13.60 18.71 1.50
C ASP A 236 -14.77 17.83 2.00
N ASP A 237 -14.49 16.60 2.43
CA ASP A 237 -15.46 15.58 2.82
C ASP A 237 -14.93 14.75 4.00
N ASP A 238 -15.01 15.34 5.19
CA ASP A 238 -14.54 14.68 6.42
C ASP A 238 -15.32 13.39 6.72
N VAL A 239 -16.55 13.26 6.25
CA VAL A 239 -17.36 12.04 6.43
C VAL A 239 -16.72 10.88 5.68
N THR A 240 -16.47 11.05 4.39
CA THR A 240 -15.78 10.04 3.57
C THR A 240 -14.38 9.77 4.13
N GLN A 241 -13.61 10.82 4.47
CA GLN A 241 -12.27 10.67 5.06
C GLN A 241 -12.30 9.73 6.27
N ASN A 242 -13.18 9.98 7.22
CA ASN A 242 -13.27 9.20 8.45
C ASN A 242 -13.74 7.77 8.20
N ILE A 243 -14.72 7.54 7.31
CA ILE A 243 -15.21 6.20 7.00
C ILE A 243 -14.11 5.36 6.35
N VAL A 244 -13.39 5.91 5.38
CA VAL A 244 -12.31 5.20 4.68
C VAL A 244 -11.20 4.84 5.66
N VAL A 245 -10.73 5.79 6.49
CA VAL A 245 -9.72 5.52 7.52
C VAL A 245 -10.17 4.42 8.47
N LYS A 246 -11.44 4.45 8.94
CA LYS A 246 -11.96 3.42 9.87
C LYS A 246 -12.02 2.04 9.23
N ILE A 247 -12.49 1.92 7.99
CA ILE A 247 -12.57 0.62 7.31
C ILE A 247 -11.16 0.06 7.07
N GLU A 248 -10.25 0.87 6.56
CA GLU A 248 -8.90 0.40 6.24
C GLU A 248 -8.09 0.06 7.48
N SER A 249 -8.17 0.89 8.54
CA SER A 249 -7.51 0.61 9.82
C SER A 249 -8.10 -0.64 10.49
N MET A 250 -9.41 -0.85 10.42
CA MET A 250 -10.05 -2.09 10.88
C MET A 250 -9.43 -3.34 10.24
N PHE A 251 -9.27 -3.33 8.91
CA PHE A 251 -8.63 -4.44 8.21
C PHE A 251 -7.15 -4.59 8.60
N GLN A 252 -6.43 -3.47 8.67
CA GLN A 252 -4.99 -3.48 8.98
C GLN A 252 -4.69 -4.01 10.38
N VAL A 253 -5.46 -3.60 11.40
CA VAL A 253 -5.25 -4.11 12.76
C VAL A 253 -5.69 -5.56 12.92
N THR A 254 -6.62 -6.02 12.07
CA THR A 254 -7.06 -7.42 12.06
C THR A 254 -5.99 -8.34 11.47
N ASP A 255 -5.32 -7.92 10.40
CA ASP A 255 -4.26 -8.70 9.73
C ASP A 255 -3.04 -7.81 9.45
N PRO A 256 -2.16 -7.62 10.45
CA PRO A 256 -1.00 -6.75 10.34
C PRO A 256 0.15 -7.35 9.52
N ARG A 257 0.05 -8.63 9.12
CA ARG A 257 1.12 -9.32 8.38
C ARG A 257 1.43 -8.63 7.06
N GLN A 258 2.69 -8.72 6.62
CA GLN A 258 3.12 -8.19 5.33
C GLN A 258 2.72 -9.10 4.17
N ILE A 259 2.82 -10.42 4.38
CA ILE A 259 2.49 -11.47 3.40
C ILE A 259 1.02 -11.86 3.49
N TYR A 260 0.47 -12.41 2.41
CA TYR A 260 -0.93 -12.87 2.32
C TYR A 260 -1.97 -11.80 2.68
N LYS A 261 -1.65 -10.52 2.45
CA LYS A 261 -2.55 -9.41 2.76
C LYS A 261 -3.71 -9.34 1.75
N SER A 262 -4.65 -10.29 1.85
CA SER A 262 -5.74 -10.46 0.91
C SER A 262 -6.70 -9.28 0.90
N PHE A 263 -6.91 -8.62 2.05
CA PHE A 263 -7.75 -7.43 2.08
C PHE A 263 -7.20 -6.30 1.21
N LEU A 264 -5.87 -6.15 1.15
CA LEU A 264 -5.26 -5.11 0.33
C LEU A 264 -5.50 -5.36 -1.16
N PHE A 265 -5.48 -6.64 -1.59
CA PHE A 265 -5.83 -6.97 -2.98
C PHE A 265 -7.25 -6.53 -3.33
N GLY A 266 -8.25 -6.91 -2.53
CA GLY A 266 -9.63 -6.51 -2.75
C GLY A 266 -9.84 -5.00 -2.67
N LEU A 267 -9.15 -4.33 -1.73
CA LEU A 267 -9.14 -2.86 -1.63
C LEU A 267 -8.56 -2.22 -2.90
N LEU A 268 -7.41 -2.69 -3.38
CA LEU A 268 -6.77 -2.17 -4.59
C LEU A 268 -7.60 -2.44 -5.85
N GLN A 269 -8.36 -3.53 -5.94
CA GLN A 269 -9.32 -3.72 -7.03
C GLN A 269 -10.40 -2.63 -7.04
N ILE A 270 -10.94 -2.27 -5.87
CA ILE A 270 -11.93 -1.19 -5.73
C ILE A 270 -11.30 0.16 -6.11
N LEU A 271 -10.10 0.44 -5.60
CA LEU A 271 -9.42 1.72 -5.77
C LEU A 271 -8.81 1.92 -7.18
N ASN A 272 -8.55 0.88 -7.95
CA ASN A 272 -8.08 1.02 -9.34
C ASN A 272 -9.21 1.26 -10.35
N ASP A 273 -10.47 1.29 -9.91
CA ASP A 273 -11.62 1.67 -10.72
C ASP A 273 -11.81 3.21 -10.68
N ASP A 274 -11.47 3.86 -11.79
CA ASP A 274 -11.54 5.32 -11.91
C ASP A 274 -12.98 5.87 -11.71
N ALA A 275 -14.00 5.07 -12.05
CA ALA A 275 -15.39 5.44 -11.81
C ALA A 275 -15.72 5.46 -10.31
N VAL A 276 -15.14 4.54 -9.53
CA VAL A 276 -15.29 4.51 -8.07
C VAL A 276 -14.55 5.68 -7.42
N LEU A 277 -13.33 5.98 -7.86
CA LEU A 277 -12.55 7.09 -7.30
C LEU A 277 -13.13 8.48 -7.63
N SER A 278 -13.97 8.59 -8.66
CA SER A 278 -14.61 9.85 -9.03
C SER A 278 -15.89 10.16 -8.24
N ASP A 279 -16.39 9.21 -7.44
CA ASP A 279 -17.64 9.29 -6.70
C ASP A 279 -17.44 8.78 -5.25
N ASN A 280 -17.37 9.71 -4.30
CA ASN A 280 -17.15 9.40 -2.89
C ASN A 280 -18.24 8.50 -2.30
N ASP A 281 -19.49 8.70 -2.66
CA ASP A 281 -20.62 7.88 -2.18
C ASP A 281 -20.51 6.45 -2.69
N LEU A 282 -20.13 6.28 -3.97
CA LEU A 282 -19.89 4.97 -4.56
C LEU A 282 -18.71 4.27 -3.90
N LEU A 283 -17.61 4.98 -3.64
CA LEU A 283 -16.44 4.47 -2.93
C LEU A 283 -16.81 3.95 -1.54
N VAL A 284 -17.47 4.79 -0.73
CA VAL A 284 -17.91 4.42 0.62
C VAL A 284 -18.83 3.20 0.58
N LYS A 285 -19.80 3.19 -0.34
CA LYS A 285 -20.72 2.04 -0.51
C LYS A 285 -19.96 0.75 -0.87
N LYS A 286 -18.98 0.82 -1.76
CA LYS A 286 -18.16 -0.34 -2.15
C LYS A 286 -17.31 -0.84 -0.98
N LEU A 287 -16.69 0.05 -0.21
CA LEU A 287 -15.88 -0.31 0.95
C LEU A 287 -16.71 -0.93 2.09
N ILE A 288 -17.88 -0.37 2.39
CA ILE A 288 -18.81 -0.96 3.38
C ILE A 288 -19.28 -2.34 2.92
N ALA A 289 -19.62 -2.49 1.64
CA ALA A 289 -20.01 -3.79 1.09
C ALA A 289 -18.87 -4.81 1.17
N PHE A 290 -17.65 -4.41 0.87
CA PHE A 290 -16.45 -5.24 0.98
C PHE A 290 -16.22 -5.73 2.42
N ALA A 291 -16.32 -4.82 3.39
CA ALA A 291 -16.23 -5.18 4.81
C ALA A 291 -17.37 -6.12 5.25
N SER A 292 -18.61 -5.82 4.84
CA SER A 292 -19.77 -6.67 5.16
C SER A 292 -19.65 -8.06 4.56
N GLN A 293 -19.10 -8.20 3.35
CA GLN A 293 -18.85 -9.49 2.72
C GLN A 293 -17.83 -10.33 3.51
N ARG A 294 -16.78 -9.69 4.08
CA ARG A 294 -15.84 -10.40 4.95
C ARG A 294 -16.54 -10.94 6.19
N PHE A 295 -17.34 -10.13 6.85
CA PHE A 295 -18.14 -10.58 7.99
C PHE A 295 -19.03 -11.76 7.61
N THR A 296 -19.79 -11.66 6.53
CA THR A 296 -20.66 -12.74 6.04
C THR A 296 -19.86 -14.01 5.72
N SER A 297 -18.65 -13.87 5.15
CA SER A 297 -17.80 -15.03 4.82
C SER A 297 -17.36 -15.80 6.07
N LEU A 298 -17.07 -15.09 7.17
CA LEU A 298 -16.66 -15.67 8.45
C LEU A 298 -17.83 -16.25 9.25
N THR A 299 -19.02 -15.66 9.13
CA THR A 299 -20.21 -16.03 9.92
C THR A 299 -21.17 -16.95 9.16
N LYS A 300 -20.75 -17.58 8.06
CA LYS A 300 -21.56 -18.58 7.33
C LYS A 300 -22.03 -19.74 8.19
N ASN A 301 -21.22 -20.10 9.17
CA ASN A 301 -21.52 -21.09 10.16
C ASN A 301 -21.69 -20.39 11.50
N ASP A 302 -22.88 -20.46 12.09
CA ASP A 302 -23.19 -19.84 13.38
C ASP A 302 -22.29 -20.32 14.52
N SER A 303 -21.65 -21.52 14.38
CA SER A 303 -20.70 -22.04 15.36
C SER A 303 -19.49 -21.14 15.61
N VAL A 304 -19.21 -20.15 14.75
CA VAL A 304 -18.15 -19.18 14.98
C VAL A 304 -18.40 -18.35 16.25
N PHE A 305 -19.66 -18.13 16.62
CA PHE A 305 -20.03 -17.39 17.83
C PHE A 305 -19.88 -18.21 19.11
N ASP A 306 -19.74 -19.55 18.99
CA ASP A 306 -19.49 -20.46 20.10
C ASP A 306 -17.99 -20.73 20.31
N SER A 307 -17.14 -20.03 19.53
CA SER A 307 -15.68 -20.27 19.55
C SER A 307 -14.96 -19.57 20.71
N GLY A 308 -15.67 -18.78 21.52
CA GLY A 308 -15.09 -18.06 22.67
C GLY A 308 -13.92 -17.19 22.22
N VAL A 309 -12.76 -17.36 22.86
CA VAL A 309 -11.55 -16.58 22.56
C VAL A 309 -10.94 -16.89 21.18
N ASP A 310 -11.34 -17.96 20.54
CA ASP A 310 -10.91 -18.30 19.18
C ASP A 310 -11.78 -17.63 18.09
N THR A 311 -12.78 -16.83 18.50
CA THR A 311 -13.59 -16.03 17.57
C THR A 311 -12.65 -15.08 16.79
N PRO A 312 -12.74 -15.06 15.44
CA PRO A 312 -11.87 -14.19 14.64
C PRO A 312 -11.96 -12.73 15.03
N ASN A 313 -10.82 -12.09 15.29
CA ASN A 313 -10.73 -10.67 15.68
C ASN A 313 -11.50 -9.73 14.75
N TYR A 314 -11.63 -10.10 13.46
CA TYR A 314 -12.40 -9.33 12.50
C TYR A 314 -13.86 -9.13 12.91
N ILE A 315 -14.48 -10.13 13.54
CA ILE A 315 -15.89 -10.05 13.97
C ILE A 315 -16.08 -8.95 14.99
N PHE A 316 -15.18 -8.84 15.98
CA PHE A 316 -15.21 -7.80 17.00
C PHE A 316 -14.89 -6.43 16.38
N ASN A 317 -13.87 -6.35 15.54
CA ASN A 317 -13.49 -5.10 14.89
C ASN A 317 -14.61 -4.60 13.94
N PHE A 318 -15.29 -5.49 13.24
CA PHE A 318 -16.43 -5.12 12.40
C PHE A 318 -17.63 -4.65 13.23
N LEU A 319 -17.89 -5.26 14.38
CA LEU A 319 -18.91 -4.79 15.33
C LEU A 319 -18.57 -3.38 15.83
N ASP A 320 -17.33 -3.14 16.25
CA ASP A 320 -16.85 -1.82 16.68
C ASP A 320 -17.05 -0.77 15.55
N PHE A 321 -16.74 -1.13 14.29
CA PHE A 321 -17.01 -0.27 13.14
C PHE A 321 -18.50 0.04 12.97
N VAL A 322 -19.37 -0.96 13.06
CA VAL A 322 -20.82 -0.79 12.92
C VAL A 322 -21.38 0.11 14.02
N LEU A 323 -20.94 -0.08 15.27
CA LEU A 323 -21.35 0.75 16.42
C LEU A 323 -20.90 2.20 16.23
N TRP A 324 -19.64 2.41 15.84
CA TRP A 324 -19.12 3.73 15.51
C TRP A 324 -19.90 4.40 14.38
N TYR A 325 -20.15 3.66 13.29
CA TYR A 325 -20.87 4.17 12.13
C TYR A 325 -22.32 4.55 12.46
N GLN A 326 -23.02 3.73 13.25
CA GLN A 326 -24.40 4.03 13.69
C GLN A 326 -24.46 5.24 14.60
N GLU A 327 -23.48 5.42 15.51
CA GLU A 327 -23.45 6.56 16.43
C GLU A 327 -23.15 7.87 15.67
N THR A 328 -22.25 7.83 14.69
CA THR A 328 -21.83 9.04 13.95
C THR A 328 -22.74 9.42 12.78
N HIS A 329 -23.47 8.46 12.19
CA HIS A 329 -24.29 8.66 10.98
C HIS A 329 -25.75 8.21 11.14
N GLY A 330 -26.15 7.68 12.29
CA GLY A 330 -27.46 7.10 12.53
C GLY A 330 -28.16 7.63 13.76
N ALA A 331 -28.86 6.75 14.45
CA ALA A 331 -29.53 7.06 15.70
C ALA A 331 -28.50 7.19 16.82
N ASN A 332 -28.36 8.39 17.35
CA ASN A 332 -27.56 8.65 18.55
C ASN A 332 -28.07 7.79 19.73
N ARG A 333 -27.32 6.75 20.10
CA ARG A 333 -27.64 5.83 21.20
C ARG A 333 -26.94 6.23 22.51
N GLY A 334 -26.24 7.38 22.51
CA GLY A 334 -25.53 7.90 23.67
C GLY A 334 -24.19 7.18 23.96
N ILE A 335 -23.70 6.38 23.00
CA ILE A 335 -22.37 5.78 23.05
C ILE A 335 -21.38 6.84 22.59
N LYS A 336 -20.44 7.26 23.44
CA LYS A 336 -19.39 8.23 23.07
C LYS A 336 -18.33 7.53 22.21
N ALA A 337 -18.65 7.28 20.92
CA ALA A 337 -17.76 6.57 19.99
C ALA A 337 -17.07 7.51 18.97
N THR A 338 -17.29 8.84 19.07
CA THR A 338 -16.74 9.81 18.10
C THR A 338 -15.24 9.77 17.97
N ASP A 339 -14.53 9.54 19.09
CA ASP A 339 -13.06 9.53 19.17
C ASP A 339 -12.48 8.10 19.10
N PHE A 340 -13.30 7.14 18.71
CA PHE A 340 -12.85 5.74 18.57
C PHE A 340 -11.81 5.60 17.46
N GLU A 341 -10.71 4.89 17.76
CA GLU A 341 -9.65 4.54 16.80
C GLU A 341 -9.32 3.06 16.88
N PHE A 342 -9.10 2.44 15.72
CA PHE A 342 -8.63 1.07 15.66
C PHE A 342 -7.15 1.00 16.07
N LYS A 343 -6.84 0.16 17.05
CA LYS A 343 -5.50 -0.11 17.54
C LYS A 343 -5.20 -1.59 17.46
N TYR A 344 -3.91 -1.95 17.34
CA TYR A 344 -3.50 -3.36 17.39
C TYR A 344 -3.87 -3.95 18.76
N ARG A 345 -4.55 -5.08 18.72
CA ARG A 345 -4.92 -5.88 19.89
C ARG A 345 -4.32 -7.27 19.73
N ASN A 346 -3.64 -7.75 20.75
CA ASN A 346 -2.93 -9.03 20.68
C ASN A 346 -3.73 -10.20 21.29
N SER A 347 -4.82 -9.91 22.01
CA SER A 347 -5.63 -10.92 22.71
C SER A 347 -7.11 -10.55 22.70
N VAL A 348 -7.93 -11.58 22.71
CA VAL A 348 -9.35 -11.49 23.08
C VAL A 348 -9.43 -11.84 24.56
N GLU A 349 -10.01 -10.95 25.33
CA GLU A 349 -10.15 -11.14 26.78
C GLU A 349 -11.53 -11.72 27.09
N HIS A 350 -11.60 -12.59 28.10
CA HIS A 350 -12.88 -13.07 28.59
C HIS A 350 -13.64 -11.94 29.29
N PHE A 351 -14.90 -11.79 29.00
CA PHE A 351 -15.77 -10.85 29.71
C PHE A 351 -15.89 -11.21 31.20
N TYR A 352 -15.91 -12.52 31.51
CA TYR A 352 -15.90 -13.03 32.87
C TYR A 352 -14.47 -13.41 33.25
N PRO A 353 -13.97 -13.00 34.45
CA PRO A 353 -12.60 -13.29 34.88
C PRO A 353 -12.34 -14.79 35.03
N GLN A 354 -11.23 -15.28 34.47
CA GLN A 354 -10.82 -16.70 34.62
C GLN A 354 -10.56 -17.10 36.05
N ASN A 355 -10.09 -16.16 36.88
CA ASN A 355 -9.82 -16.34 38.28
C ASN A 355 -10.41 -15.16 39.05
N PRO A 356 -11.71 -15.16 39.34
CA PRO A 356 -12.36 -14.08 40.09
C PRO A 356 -11.79 -14.02 41.53
N ASN A 357 -11.67 -12.81 42.04
CA ASN A 357 -11.28 -12.63 43.42
C ASN A 357 -12.39 -13.13 44.37
N ALA A 358 -12.02 -13.87 45.39
CA ALA A 358 -12.98 -14.41 46.35
C ALA A 358 -13.84 -13.33 47.06
N ASP A 359 -13.32 -12.11 47.14
CA ASP A 359 -13.97 -10.96 47.75
C ASP A 359 -15.06 -10.30 46.86
N GLU A 360 -15.11 -10.65 45.55
CA GLU A 360 -16.06 -10.08 44.59
C GLU A 360 -17.37 -10.90 44.47
N GLY A 361 -17.44 -12.03 45.22
CA GLY A 361 -18.65 -12.86 45.26
C GLY A 361 -18.96 -13.64 43.94
N HIS A 362 -17.98 -13.72 43.05
CA HIS A 362 -18.10 -14.47 41.77
C HIS A 362 -17.49 -15.86 41.93
N GLU A 363 -18.22 -16.88 41.51
CA GLU A 363 -17.71 -18.26 41.47
C GLU A 363 -16.89 -18.48 40.19
N LYS A 364 -15.81 -19.28 40.27
CA LYS A 364 -15.03 -19.67 39.11
C LYS A 364 -15.88 -20.53 38.15
N LEU A 365 -16.05 -20.06 36.93
CA LEU A 365 -16.76 -20.81 35.88
C LEU A 365 -15.92 -21.98 35.34
N PRO A 366 -16.54 -23.10 34.95
CA PRO A 366 -15.86 -24.15 34.21
C PRO A 366 -15.40 -23.64 32.85
N PRO A 367 -14.31 -24.19 32.26
CA PRO A 367 -13.73 -23.68 31.01
C PRO A 367 -14.73 -23.59 29.84
N GLU A 368 -15.66 -24.52 29.75
CA GLU A 368 -16.71 -24.57 28.73
C GLU A 368 -17.73 -23.42 28.85
N GLU A 369 -18.03 -22.97 30.06
CA GLU A 369 -18.89 -21.81 30.28
C GLU A 369 -18.13 -20.51 30.14
N LEU A 370 -16.86 -20.48 30.60
CA LEU A 370 -16.00 -19.32 30.51
C LEU A 370 -15.77 -18.89 29.04
N ASN A 371 -15.60 -19.84 28.13
CA ASN A 371 -15.40 -19.56 26.71
C ASN A 371 -16.64 -18.94 26.03
N ASN A 372 -17.83 -19.11 26.59
CA ASN A 372 -19.05 -18.48 26.09
C ASN A 372 -19.17 -16.99 26.49
N PHE A 373 -18.30 -16.50 27.36
CA PHE A 373 -18.21 -15.11 27.82
C PHE A 373 -16.96 -14.38 27.31
N GLY A 374 -16.36 -14.86 26.20
CA GLY A 374 -15.20 -14.27 25.55
C GLY A 374 -15.51 -13.16 24.59
#